data_608ea7fa160c8057421f0659a93eeaba
#
_entry.id   608ea7fa160c8057421f0659a93eeaba
#
_cell.length_a   1.000
_cell.length_b   1.000
_cell.length_c   1.000
_cell.angle_alpha   90.00
_cell.angle_beta   90.00
_cell.angle_gamma   90.00
#
_symmetry.space_group_name_H-M   'P 1'
#
loop_
_entity.id
_entity.type
_entity.pdbx_description
1 polymer ?
#
loop_
_entity_poly.entity_id
_entity_poly.type
_entity_poly.pdbx_seq_one_letter_code
_entity_poly.pdbx_strand_id
1 'polypeptide(L)'
;MEKKSTKIAYFIALAVVIVALIIAKVANDGSGFVATGWALFPPVVAIALALISKEVYSSLFLGCLVGALLYTQFAPWDTIVTLVGADYGIISVLADSGNMGIIVFLVTLGIMVDLMNKGGGSEAFGRWAKKTVHTRCGAQLLTMLLGVLIFVDDYFNCLTVGAVMRPVTESHKISRAKLAYVIDSTAAPVCMIAPVSSWAAAVSGYVQSPSINGIELFLKQIPWNYYCLLTLLMIVIISVLNIDYGSMLTHEYNAQVKDDLFTTPERPFAGADDYEA
;
A
#
# COMPACT_ATOMS: atom_id res chain seq x y z
N MET A 1 0.78 -3.52 28.15
CA MET A 1 2.18 -4.04 28.05
C MET A 1 2.73 -3.86 26.63
N GLU A 2 1.95 -4.07 25.60
CA GLU A 2 2.34 -3.98 24.18
C GLU A 2 2.88 -2.59 23.76
N LYS A 3 2.21 -1.51 24.11
CA LYS A 3 2.68 -0.12 23.83
C LYS A 3 4.06 0.22 24.42
N LYS A 4 4.44 -0.39 25.54
CA LYS A 4 5.72 -0.13 26.19
C LYS A 4 6.86 -0.90 25.49
N SER A 5 6.57 -2.12 25.04
CA SER A 5 7.50 -2.95 24.26
C SER A 5 7.81 -2.32 22.90
N THR A 6 6.81 -1.80 22.20
CA THR A 6 6.98 -1.13 20.90
C THR A 6 7.84 0.14 21.02
N LYS A 7 7.65 0.93 22.08
CA LYS A 7 8.49 2.12 22.34
C LYS A 7 9.95 1.74 22.58
N ILE A 8 10.19 0.69 23.37
CA ILE A 8 11.56 0.22 23.64
C ILE A 8 12.21 -0.27 22.34
N ALA A 9 11.51 -1.06 21.53
CA ALA A 9 12.01 -1.54 20.23
C ALA A 9 12.33 -0.38 19.27
N TYR A 10 11.51 0.66 19.25
CA TYR A 10 11.76 1.87 18.45
C TYR A 10 13.03 2.61 18.89
N PHE A 11 13.23 2.80 20.21
CA PHE A 11 14.44 3.44 20.72
C PHE A 11 15.70 2.61 20.45
N ILE A 12 15.61 1.28 20.53
CA ILE A 12 16.71 0.39 20.17
C ILE A 12 17.05 0.52 18.68
N ALA A 13 16.03 0.50 17.81
CA ALA A 13 16.21 0.68 16.37
C ALA A 13 16.86 2.02 16.05
N LEU A 14 16.40 3.11 16.68
CA LEU A 14 17.00 4.44 16.52
C LEU A 14 18.45 4.48 16.97
N ALA A 15 18.77 3.85 18.10
CA ALA A 15 20.15 3.73 18.60
C ALA A 15 21.04 2.96 17.61
N VAL A 16 20.54 1.87 17.02
CA VAL A 16 21.25 1.10 15.98
C VAL A 16 21.51 1.96 14.75
N VAL A 17 20.53 2.75 14.31
CA VAL A 17 20.70 3.68 13.18
C VAL A 17 21.77 4.73 13.48
N ILE A 18 21.77 5.30 14.67
CA ILE A 18 22.79 6.29 15.09
C ILE A 18 24.19 5.65 15.12
N VAL A 19 24.32 4.45 15.68
CA VAL A 19 25.60 3.72 15.70
C VAL A 19 26.08 3.42 14.27
N ALA A 20 25.20 2.98 13.39
CA ALA A 20 25.54 2.72 11.99
C ALA A 20 26.00 4.00 11.28
N LEU A 21 25.36 5.14 11.54
CA LEU A 21 25.77 6.43 11.00
C LEU A 21 27.14 6.89 11.54
N ILE A 22 27.43 6.64 12.80
CA ILE A 22 28.75 6.92 13.38
C ILE A 22 29.82 6.04 12.70
N ILE A 23 29.54 4.75 12.52
CA ILE A 23 30.44 3.84 11.81
C ILE A 23 30.67 4.31 10.37
N ALA A 24 29.60 4.68 9.67
CA ALA A 24 29.69 5.21 8.30
C ALA A 24 30.59 6.46 8.24
N LYS A 25 30.39 7.38 9.19
CA LYS A 25 31.21 8.61 9.27
C LYS A 25 32.69 8.31 9.54
N VAL A 26 32.99 7.36 10.41
CA VAL A 26 34.38 7.00 10.76
C VAL A 26 35.05 6.19 9.64
N ALA A 27 34.27 5.34 8.95
CA ALA A 27 34.77 4.53 7.84
C ALA A 27 34.87 5.29 6.50
N ASN A 28 34.34 6.52 6.44
CA ASN A 28 34.40 7.33 5.22
C ASN A 28 35.82 7.92 5.06
N ASP A 29 36.47 7.53 4.00
CA ASP A 29 37.80 8.06 3.58
C ASP A 29 37.71 9.32 2.75
N GLY A 30 36.54 9.96 2.65
CA GLY A 30 36.27 11.15 1.85
C GLY A 30 35.77 10.85 0.43
N SER A 31 35.64 9.58 0.03
CA SER A 31 35.12 9.20 -1.28
C SER A 31 33.60 9.39 -1.41
N GLY A 32 32.91 9.65 -0.30
CA GLY A 32 31.44 9.77 -0.25
C GLY A 32 30.71 8.42 -0.20
N PHE A 33 29.39 8.48 -0.17
CA PHE A 33 28.53 7.30 -0.01
C PHE A 33 27.71 6.98 -1.26
N VAL A 34 27.76 7.84 -2.27
CA VAL A 34 27.02 7.68 -3.53
C VAL A 34 27.58 6.47 -4.30
N ALA A 35 26.68 5.65 -4.86
CA ALA A 35 27.00 4.42 -5.58
C ALA A 35 27.75 3.34 -4.74
N THR A 36 27.68 3.43 -3.41
CA THR A 36 28.20 2.40 -2.48
C THR A 36 27.06 1.61 -1.85
N GLY A 37 27.37 0.52 -1.12
CA GLY A 37 26.38 -0.21 -0.34
C GLY A 37 25.62 0.63 0.68
N TRP A 38 26.19 1.75 1.14
CA TRP A 38 25.53 2.70 2.04
C TRP A 38 24.34 3.42 1.41
N ALA A 39 24.24 3.47 0.08
CA ALA A 39 23.08 4.03 -0.61
C ALA A 39 21.78 3.27 -0.34
N LEU A 40 21.87 1.99 0.08
CA LEU A 40 20.71 1.18 0.48
C LEU A 40 20.28 1.42 1.93
N PHE A 41 21.10 2.09 2.74
CA PHE A 41 20.82 2.27 4.16
C PHE A 41 19.60 3.15 4.45
N PRO A 42 19.36 4.31 3.78
CA PRO A 42 18.19 5.14 3.99
C PRO A 42 16.84 4.41 3.80
N PRO A 43 16.59 3.70 2.69
CA PRO A 43 15.34 2.96 2.52
C PRO A 43 15.19 1.81 3.53
N VAL A 44 16.27 1.13 3.92
CA VAL A 44 16.23 0.10 4.96
C VAL A 44 15.82 0.69 6.30
N VAL A 45 16.36 1.86 6.67
CA VAL A 45 15.99 2.59 7.88
C VAL A 45 14.50 2.98 7.85
N ALA A 46 14.02 3.55 6.75
CA ALA A 46 12.62 3.95 6.62
C ALA A 46 11.67 2.76 6.80
N ILE A 47 11.94 1.64 6.12
CA ILE A 47 11.11 0.43 6.19
C ILE A 47 11.16 -0.20 7.59
N ALA A 48 12.36 -0.36 8.16
CA ALA A 48 12.52 -0.97 9.48
C ALA A 48 11.81 -0.15 10.58
N LEU A 49 11.96 1.18 10.56
CA LEU A 49 11.28 2.06 11.51
C LEU A 49 9.77 2.05 11.31
N ALA A 50 9.27 2.01 10.07
CA ALA A 50 7.85 1.94 9.79
C ALA A 50 7.22 0.64 10.32
N LEU A 51 7.90 -0.50 10.15
CA LEU A 51 7.44 -1.80 10.66
C LEU A 51 7.42 -1.85 12.20
N ILE A 52 8.41 -1.22 12.86
CA ILE A 52 8.51 -1.22 14.33
C ILE A 52 7.54 -0.21 14.95
N SER A 53 7.48 1.02 14.41
CA SER A 53 6.68 2.10 14.99
C SER A 53 5.21 2.04 14.57
N LYS A 54 4.90 1.41 13.44
CA LYS A 54 3.63 1.49 12.73
C LYS A 54 3.27 2.93 12.30
N GLU A 55 4.27 3.80 12.25
CA GLU A 55 4.19 5.21 11.88
C GLU A 55 4.99 5.46 10.60
N VAL A 56 4.28 5.58 9.47
CA VAL A 56 4.92 5.65 8.15
C VAL A 56 5.58 7.02 7.91
N TYR A 57 4.88 8.12 8.23
CA TYR A 57 5.37 9.47 7.91
C TYR A 57 6.67 9.82 8.62
N SER A 58 6.73 9.61 9.94
CA SER A 58 7.94 9.86 10.72
C SER A 58 9.11 8.98 10.29
N SER A 59 8.82 7.72 9.92
CA SER A 59 9.83 6.76 9.47
C SER A 59 10.41 7.13 8.10
N LEU A 60 9.55 7.54 7.15
CA LEU A 60 9.99 8.04 5.84
C LEU A 60 10.81 9.32 5.98
N PHE A 61 10.36 10.26 6.82
CA PHE A 61 11.12 11.49 7.07
C PHE A 61 12.51 11.20 7.64
N LEU A 62 12.62 10.28 8.60
CA LEU A 62 13.91 9.84 9.14
C LEU A 62 14.78 9.15 8.08
N GLY A 63 14.18 8.35 7.21
CA GLY A 63 14.90 7.78 6.07
C GLY A 63 15.45 8.83 5.11
N CYS A 64 14.65 9.84 4.77
CA CYS A 64 15.10 10.97 3.95
C CYS A 64 16.22 11.78 4.64
N LEU A 65 16.10 11.99 5.96
CA LEU A 65 17.13 12.68 6.75
C LEU A 65 18.46 11.89 6.76
N VAL A 66 18.39 10.56 6.94
CA VAL A 66 19.58 9.69 6.86
C VAL A 66 20.19 9.75 5.46
N GLY A 67 19.37 9.74 4.42
CA GLY A 67 19.84 9.88 3.03
C GLY A 67 20.56 11.20 2.79
N ALA A 68 19.97 12.31 3.23
CA ALA A 68 20.57 13.63 3.12
C ALA A 68 21.89 13.74 3.90
N LEU A 69 21.95 13.16 5.13
CA LEU A 69 23.18 13.11 5.94
C LEU A 69 24.31 12.35 5.25
N LEU A 70 24.03 11.21 4.65
CA LEU A 70 25.02 10.44 3.91
C LEU A 70 25.44 11.17 2.62
N TYR A 71 24.48 11.73 1.88
CA TYR A 71 24.75 12.47 0.65
C TYR A 71 25.69 13.65 0.89
N THR A 72 25.45 14.43 1.95
CA THR A 72 26.25 15.62 2.31
C THR A 72 27.47 15.30 3.20
N GLN A 73 27.79 14.01 3.37
CA GLN A 73 28.92 13.57 4.20
C GLN A 73 28.89 14.13 5.63
N PHE A 74 27.69 14.18 6.22
CA PHE A 74 27.44 14.68 7.57
C PHE A 74 27.68 16.19 7.77
N ALA A 75 27.64 17.03 6.72
CA ALA A 75 27.63 18.48 6.85
C ALA A 75 26.24 18.96 7.29
N PRO A 76 26.04 19.52 8.51
CA PRO A 76 24.69 19.74 9.05
C PRO A 76 23.88 20.78 8.25
N TRP A 77 24.52 21.84 7.82
CA TRP A 77 23.86 22.89 7.06
C TRP A 77 23.47 22.40 5.67
N ASP A 78 24.38 21.72 4.98
CA ASP A 78 24.13 21.16 3.66
C ASP A 78 23.07 20.08 3.69
N THR A 79 22.97 19.32 4.80
CA THR A 79 21.90 18.33 5.03
C THR A 79 20.52 18.99 5.03
N ILE A 80 20.37 20.12 5.75
CA ILE A 80 19.10 20.85 5.80
C ILE A 80 18.76 21.43 4.43
N VAL A 81 19.75 22.05 3.78
CA VAL A 81 19.58 22.63 2.43
C VAL A 81 19.21 21.54 1.42
N THR A 82 19.85 20.38 1.47
CA THR A 82 19.55 19.25 0.57
C THR A 82 18.17 18.67 0.85
N LEU A 83 17.78 18.53 2.13
CA LEU A 83 16.48 17.96 2.50
C LEU A 83 15.31 18.85 2.10
N VAL A 84 15.47 20.16 2.22
CA VAL A 84 14.39 21.13 1.96
C VAL A 84 14.51 21.75 0.58
N GLY A 85 15.71 21.87 0.04
CA GLY A 85 16.08 22.70 -1.10
C GLY A 85 15.43 22.33 -2.43
N ALA A 86 15.78 23.09 -3.46
CA ALA A 86 15.14 23.04 -4.76
C ALA A 86 15.71 21.98 -5.72
N ASP A 87 16.92 21.44 -5.46
CA ASP A 87 17.55 20.51 -6.41
C ASP A 87 17.09 19.05 -6.23
N TYR A 88 17.04 18.57 -4.98
CA TYR A 88 16.67 17.17 -4.68
C TYR A 88 15.78 17.05 -3.45
N GLY A 89 15.40 18.15 -2.82
CA GLY A 89 14.67 18.20 -1.56
C GLY A 89 13.14 18.24 -1.75
N ILE A 90 12.46 18.46 -0.64
CA ILE A 90 11.00 18.52 -0.57
C ILE A 90 10.43 19.55 -1.55
N ILE A 91 11.09 20.72 -1.70
CA ILE A 91 10.62 21.79 -2.59
C ILE A 91 10.66 21.32 -4.05
N SER A 92 11.74 20.67 -4.50
CA SER A 92 11.82 20.19 -5.88
C SER A 92 10.80 19.11 -6.19
N VAL A 93 10.56 18.21 -5.25
CA VAL A 93 9.54 17.14 -5.38
C VAL A 93 8.14 17.73 -5.48
N LEU A 94 7.82 18.75 -4.67
CA LEU A 94 6.52 19.42 -4.72
C LEU A 94 6.36 20.34 -5.94
N ALA A 95 7.45 20.91 -6.44
CA ALA A 95 7.42 21.78 -7.62
C ALA A 95 7.39 21.01 -8.95
N ASP A 96 7.65 19.71 -8.92
CA ASP A 96 7.59 18.87 -10.11
C ASP A 96 6.14 18.70 -10.60
N SER A 97 5.94 18.97 -11.89
CA SER A 97 4.61 18.96 -12.48
C SER A 97 3.95 17.56 -12.48
N GLY A 98 4.74 16.49 -12.60
CA GLY A 98 4.27 15.13 -12.54
C GLY A 98 3.78 14.77 -11.15
N ASN A 99 4.57 15.07 -10.13
CA ASN A 99 4.19 14.84 -8.73
C ASN A 99 2.99 15.69 -8.32
N MET A 100 2.93 16.96 -8.75
CA MET A 100 1.77 17.80 -8.49
C MET A 100 0.51 17.27 -9.19
N GLY A 101 0.64 16.73 -10.40
CA GLY A 101 -0.44 16.05 -11.11
C GLY A 101 -1.00 14.87 -10.32
N ILE A 102 -0.14 14.06 -9.69
CA ILE A 102 -0.54 12.94 -8.82
C ILE A 102 -1.31 13.45 -7.58
N ILE A 103 -0.84 14.52 -6.94
CA ILE A 103 -1.52 15.10 -5.78
C ILE A 103 -2.92 15.57 -6.14
N VAL A 104 -3.07 16.33 -7.24
CA VAL A 104 -4.37 16.81 -7.74
C VAL A 104 -5.28 15.62 -8.09
N PHE A 105 -4.73 14.60 -8.73
CA PHE A 105 -5.44 13.36 -9.04
C PHE A 105 -5.99 12.70 -7.77
N LEU A 106 -5.16 12.49 -6.74
CA LEU A 106 -5.57 11.86 -5.48
C LEU A 106 -6.65 12.66 -4.75
N VAL A 107 -6.53 13.99 -4.70
CA VAL A 107 -7.56 14.85 -4.09
C VAL A 107 -8.88 14.75 -4.85
N THR A 108 -8.84 14.83 -6.18
CA THR A 108 -10.04 14.72 -7.04
C THR A 108 -10.69 13.36 -6.89
N LEU A 109 -9.88 12.31 -6.82
CA LEU A 109 -10.33 10.94 -6.61
C LEU A 109 -11.01 10.77 -5.25
N GLY A 110 -10.42 11.32 -4.17
CA GLY A 110 -11.02 11.32 -2.84
C GLY A 110 -12.39 12.00 -2.81
N ILE A 111 -12.54 13.13 -3.49
CA ILE A 111 -13.82 13.83 -3.65
C ILE A 111 -14.83 12.95 -4.39
N MET A 112 -14.42 12.29 -5.47
CA MET A 112 -15.27 11.38 -6.24
C MET A 112 -15.80 10.21 -5.39
N VAL A 113 -14.92 9.60 -4.57
CA VAL A 113 -15.30 8.51 -3.66
C VAL A 113 -16.33 8.98 -2.63
N ASP A 114 -16.09 10.13 -2.02
CA ASP A 114 -17.00 10.69 -1.02
C ASP A 114 -18.39 11.01 -1.63
N LEU A 115 -18.41 11.59 -2.82
CA LEU A 115 -19.66 11.85 -3.57
C LEU A 115 -20.40 10.56 -3.94
N MET A 116 -19.69 9.54 -4.37
CA MET A 116 -20.29 8.24 -4.72
C MET A 116 -20.90 7.57 -3.47
N ASN A 117 -20.21 7.62 -2.33
CA ASN A 117 -20.71 7.08 -1.08
C ASN A 117 -21.94 7.87 -0.58
N LYS A 118 -21.88 9.18 -0.60
CA LYS A 118 -23.02 10.06 -0.24
C LYS A 118 -24.20 9.90 -1.21
N GLY A 119 -23.94 9.61 -2.47
CA GLY A 119 -24.97 9.31 -3.47
C GLY A 119 -25.64 7.95 -3.33
N GLY A 120 -25.21 7.12 -2.36
CA GLY A 120 -25.75 5.79 -2.12
C GLY A 120 -25.31 4.73 -3.16
N GLY A 121 -24.29 5.04 -3.97
CA GLY A 121 -23.82 4.15 -5.03
C GLY A 121 -23.29 2.82 -4.46
N SER A 122 -22.51 2.87 -3.40
CA SER A 122 -21.97 1.69 -2.72
C SER A 122 -23.07 0.78 -2.17
N GLU A 123 -24.11 1.35 -1.55
CA GLU A 123 -25.25 0.59 -1.04
C GLU A 123 -26.10 -0.03 -2.17
N ALA A 124 -26.37 0.73 -3.23
CA ALA A 124 -27.14 0.23 -4.37
C ALA A 124 -26.46 -0.99 -4.99
N PHE A 125 -25.14 -0.93 -5.18
CA PHE A 125 -24.36 -2.06 -5.66
C PHE A 125 -24.35 -3.22 -4.65
N GLY A 126 -24.17 -2.94 -3.36
CA GLY A 126 -24.22 -3.95 -2.30
C GLY A 126 -25.56 -4.69 -2.27
N ARG A 127 -26.69 -3.99 -2.42
CA ARG A 127 -28.02 -4.61 -2.53
C ARG A 127 -28.15 -5.49 -3.79
N TRP A 128 -27.65 -5.05 -4.92
CA TRP A 128 -27.63 -5.83 -6.16
C TRP A 128 -26.75 -7.08 -5.99
N ALA A 129 -25.56 -6.96 -5.45
CA ALA A 129 -24.63 -8.04 -5.22
C ALA A 129 -25.19 -9.09 -4.27
N LYS A 130 -25.85 -8.68 -3.17
CA LYS A 130 -26.55 -9.61 -2.25
C LYS A 130 -27.65 -10.42 -2.91
N LYS A 131 -28.35 -9.86 -3.90
CA LYS A 131 -29.38 -10.57 -4.66
C LYS A 131 -28.81 -11.53 -5.70
N THR A 132 -27.64 -11.24 -6.22
CA THR A 132 -27.03 -11.98 -7.33
C THR A 132 -26.12 -13.10 -6.83
N VAL A 133 -25.46 -12.89 -5.71
CA VAL A 133 -24.48 -13.82 -5.14
C VAL A 133 -25.16 -14.73 -4.11
N HIS A 134 -25.03 -16.02 -4.32
CA HIS A 134 -25.62 -17.05 -3.45
C HIS A 134 -24.58 -17.99 -2.82
N THR A 135 -23.31 -17.84 -3.16
CA THR A 135 -22.24 -18.72 -2.69
C THR A 135 -21.04 -17.93 -2.20
N ARG A 136 -20.27 -18.52 -1.29
CA ARG A 136 -19.01 -17.94 -0.79
C ARG A 136 -18.01 -17.72 -1.90
N CYS A 137 -17.84 -18.70 -2.80
CA CYS A 137 -16.99 -18.59 -3.98
C CYS A 137 -17.42 -17.39 -4.85
N GLY A 138 -18.74 -17.28 -5.10
CA GLY A 138 -19.31 -16.19 -5.87
C GLY A 138 -19.03 -14.82 -5.24
N ALA A 139 -19.11 -14.70 -3.91
CA ALA A 139 -18.80 -13.44 -3.21
C ALA A 139 -17.34 -13.04 -3.37
N GLN A 140 -16.40 -14.00 -3.24
CA GLN A 140 -14.98 -13.75 -3.43
C GLN A 140 -14.63 -13.38 -4.88
N LEU A 141 -15.17 -14.12 -5.84
CA LEU A 141 -14.93 -13.85 -7.26
C LEU A 141 -15.58 -12.54 -7.72
N LEU A 142 -16.75 -12.18 -7.18
CA LEU A 142 -17.35 -10.88 -7.45
C LEU A 142 -16.53 -9.74 -6.85
N THR A 143 -15.96 -9.94 -5.67
CA THR A 143 -15.02 -8.98 -5.06
C THR A 143 -13.80 -8.75 -5.95
N MET A 144 -13.19 -9.84 -6.42
CA MET A 144 -12.08 -9.77 -7.37
C MET A 144 -12.50 -9.11 -8.69
N LEU A 145 -13.65 -9.48 -9.27
CA LEU A 145 -14.13 -8.89 -10.53
C LEU A 145 -14.34 -7.38 -10.39
N LEU A 146 -14.94 -6.94 -9.30
CA LEU A 146 -15.12 -5.51 -9.01
C LEU A 146 -13.77 -4.80 -8.89
N GLY A 147 -12.80 -5.43 -8.21
CA GLY A 147 -11.43 -4.93 -8.14
C GLY A 147 -10.75 -4.83 -9.51
N VAL A 148 -10.98 -5.80 -10.40
CA VAL A 148 -10.49 -5.74 -11.79
C VAL A 148 -11.13 -4.61 -12.57
N LEU A 149 -12.41 -4.32 -12.36
CA LEU A 149 -13.12 -3.23 -13.05
C LEU A 149 -12.67 -1.84 -12.58
N ILE A 150 -12.22 -1.72 -11.34
CA ILE A 150 -11.74 -0.45 -10.75
C ILE A 150 -10.21 -0.41 -10.81
N PHE A 151 -9.64 -0.48 -12.01
CA PHE A 151 -8.19 -0.61 -12.24
C PHE A 151 -7.41 0.71 -12.24
N VAL A 152 -8.08 1.85 -12.12
CA VAL A 152 -7.47 3.17 -12.30
C VAL A 152 -6.45 3.49 -11.20
N ASP A 153 -6.79 3.17 -9.95
CA ASP A 153 -5.95 3.41 -8.79
C ASP A 153 -6.21 2.34 -7.72
N ASP A 154 -5.15 1.82 -7.12
CA ASP A 154 -5.23 0.74 -6.14
C ASP A 154 -5.83 1.20 -4.80
N TYR A 155 -5.55 2.42 -4.38
CA TYR A 155 -6.10 2.98 -3.15
C TYR A 155 -7.61 3.19 -3.25
N PHE A 156 -8.06 3.77 -4.36
CA PHE A 156 -9.48 3.92 -4.67
C PHE A 156 -10.17 2.56 -4.77
N ASN A 157 -9.53 1.61 -5.42
CA ASN A 157 -10.00 0.24 -5.53
C ASN A 157 -10.25 -0.36 -4.14
N CYS A 158 -9.23 -0.35 -3.26
CA CYS A 158 -9.33 -0.92 -1.91
C CYS A 158 -10.48 -0.30 -1.11
N LEU A 159 -10.60 1.02 -1.11
CA LEU A 159 -11.65 1.72 -0.36
C LEU A 159 -13.04 1.41 -0.89
N THR A 160 -13.22 1.49 -2.21
CA THR A 160 -14.52 1.30 -2.86
C THR A 160 -14.99 -0.15 -2.78
N VAL A 161 -14.14 -1.09 -3.18
CA VAL A 161 -14.47 -2.51 -3.14
C VAL A 161 -14.71 -2.98 -1.70
N GLY A 162 -13.89 -2.48 -0.76
CA GLY A 162 -14.04 -2.77 0.66
C GLY A 162 -15.40 -2.32 1.21
N ALA A 163 -15.79 -1.08 0.97
CA ALA A 163 -17.07 -0.54 1.42
C ALA A 163 -18.26 -1.30 0.81
N VAL A 164 -18.20 -1.60 -0.49
CA VAL A 164 -19.29 -2.22 -1.25
C VAL A 164 -19.44 -3.71 -0.94
N MET A 165 -18.33 -4.45 -0.86
CA MET A 165 -18.36 -5.90 -0.74
C MET A 165 -18.40 -6.40 0.71
N ARG A 166 -18.08 -5.56 1.71
CA ARG A 166 -18.17 -5.94 3.11
C ARG A 166 -19.51 -6.55 3.50
N PRO A 167 -20.66 -5.89 3.29
CA PRO A 167 -21.97 -6.47 3.66
C PRO A 167 -22.32 -7.74 2.88
N VAL A 168 -21.76 -7.92 1.67
CA VAL A 168 -21.97 -9.14 0.86
C VAL A 168 -21.15 -10.29 1.43
N THR A 169 -19.88 -10.08 1.71
CA THR A 169 -18.99 -11.13 2.25
C THR A 169 -19.37 -11.55 3.67
N GLU A 170 -19.78 -10.60 4.50
CA GLU A 170 -20.27 -10.88 5.86
C GLU A 170 -21.53 -11.75 5.84
N SER A 171 -22.49 -11.50 4.94
CA SER A 171 -23.68 -12.33 4.78
C SER A 171 -23.37 -13.77 4.35
N HIS A 172 -22.20 -14.02 3.78
CA HIS A 172 -21.71 -15.33 3.39
C HIS A 172 -20.69 -15.93 4.39
N LYS A 173 -20.55 -15.34 5.59
CA LYS A 173 -19.62 -15.79 6.64
C LYS A 173 -18.17 -15.85 6.17
N ILE A 174 -17.76 -14.87 5.36
CA ILE A 174 -16.37 -14.65 4.97
C ILE A 174 -15.77 -13.65 5.95
N SER A 175 -14.61 -13.99 6.54
CA SER A 175 -13.95 -13.14 7.53
C SER A 175 -13.52 -11.80 6.92
N ARG A 176 -13.48 -10.74 7.72
CA ARG A 176 -12.96 -9.43 7.29
C ARG A 176 -11.49 -9.51 6.87
N ALA A 177 -10.71 -10.39 7.48
CA ALA A 177 -9.33 -10.65 7.07
C ALA A 177 -9.25 -11.24 5.66
N LYS A 178 -10.14 -12.17 5.30
CA LYS A 178 -10.21 -12.75 3.96
C LYS A 178 -10.65 -11.72 2.92
N LEU A 179 -11.64 -10.90 3.26
CA LEU A 179 -12.07 -9.79 2.40
C LEU A 179 -10.89 -8.84 2.14
N ALA A 180 -10.19 -8.41 3.18
CA ALA A 180 -9.02 -7.53 3.07
C ALA A 180 -7.93 -8.15 2.18
N TYR A 181 -7.66 -9.45 2.35
CA TYR A 181 -6.71 -10.18 1.51
C TYR A 181 -7.13 -10.19 0.03
N VAL A 182 -8.38 -10.49 -0.28
CA VAL A 182 -8.87 -10.54 -1.68
C VAL A 182 -8.78 -9.15 -2.31
N ILE A 183 -9.14 -8.10 -1.58
CA ILE A 183 -9.07 -6.72 -2.07
C ILE A 183 -7.63 -6.31 -2.33
N ASP A 184 -6.75 -6.43 -1.35
CA ASP A 184 -5.35 -6.03 -1.44
C ASP A 184 -4.62 -6.80 -2.54
N SER A 185 -4.83 -8.12 -2.58
CA SER A 185 -4.24 -9.00 -3.60
C SER A 185 -4.83 -8.82 -5.01
N THR A 186 -5.90 -8.02 -5.17
CA THR A 186 -6.47 -7.67 -6.48
C THR A 186 -6.10 -6.25 -6.88
N ALA A 187 -6.24 -5.29 -5.98
CA ALA A 187 -6.15 -3.86 -6.27
C ALA A 187 -4.79 -3.48 -6.85
N ALA A 188 -3.71 -3.72 -6.12
CA ALA A 188 -2.37 -3.38 -6.57
C ALA A 188 -1.94 -4.20 -7.82
N PRO A 189 -2.08 -5.54 -7.86
CA PRO A 189 -1.76 -6.31 -9.05
C PRO A 189 -2.47 -5.86 -10.32
N VAL A 190 -3.76 -5.54 -10.23
CA VAL A 190 -4.54 -5.08 -11.39
C VAL A 190 -4.03 -3.72 -11.87
N CYS A 191 -3.81 -2.76 -10.96
CA CYS A 191 -3.28 -1.44 -11.32
C CYS A 191 -1.87 -1.52 -11.93
N MET A 192 -1.05 -2.48 -11.50
CA MET A 192 0.32 -2.69 -12.03
C MET A 192 0.36 -3.37 -13.41
N ILE A 193 -0.75 -3.93 -13.90
CA ILE A 193 -0.86 -4.50 -15.24
C ILE A 193 -1.86 -3.75 -16.13
N ALA A 194 -2.63 -2.82 -15.57
CA ALA A 194 -3.55 -2.00 -16.35
C ALA A 194 -2.81 -0.90 -17.11
N PRO A 195 -3.02 -0.75 -18.42
CA PRO A 195 -2.29 0.20 -19.24
C PRO A 195 -2.59 1.66 -18.92
N VAL A 196 -3.73 1.92 -18.29
CA VAL A 196 -4.17 3.26 -17.87
C VAL A 196 -4.44 3.20 -16.36
N SER A 197 -3.42 3.45 -15.56
CA SER A 197 -3.51 3.43 -14.10
C SER A 197 -2.57 4.45 -13.47
N SER A 198 -2.74 4.73 -12.19
CA SER A 198 -1.80 5.55 -11.40
C SER A 198 -0.38 4.97 -11.43
N TRP A 199 -0.25 3.64 -11.43
CA TRP A 199 1.05 2.96 -11.54
C TRP A 199 1.69 3.11 -12.92
N ALA A 200 0.91 3.03 -14.01
CA ALA A 200 1.42 3.27 -15.36
C ALA A 200 1.98 4.69 -15.49
N ALA A 201 1.28 5.68 -14.94
CA ALA A 201 1.74 7.08 -14.91
C ALA A 201 3.03 7.23 -14.07
N ALA A 202 3.05 6.68 -12.84
CA ALA A 202 4.20 6.79 -11.94
C ALA A 202 5.44 6.11 -12.53
N VAL A 203 5.34 4.84 -12.97
CA VAL A 203 6.48 4.09 -13.53
C VAL A 203 7.01 4.74 -14.80
N SER A 204 6.12 5.25 -15.66
CA SER A 204 6.53 5.94 -16.89
C SER A 204 7.32 7.22 -16.59
N GLY A 205 6.99 7.92 -15.49
CA GLY A 205 7.70 9.13 -15.05
C GLY A 205 9.14 8.88 -14.58
N TYR A 206 9.47 7.66 -14.15
CA TYR A 206 10.84 7.31 -13.74
C TYR A 206 11.77 6.96 -14.90
N VAL A 207 11.23 6.77 -16.10
CA VAL A 207 12.05 6.44 -17.28
C VAL A 207 12.70 7.72 -17.84
N GLN A 208 13.95 7.96 -17.49
CA GLN A 208 14.72 9.14 -17.89
C GLN A 208 15.60 8.89 -19.12
N SER A 209 15.20 8.05 -20.05
CA SER A 209 15.94 7.77 -21.27
C SER A 209 15.29 8.42 -22.48
N PRO A 210 16.04 9.23 -23.27
CA PRO A 210 15.48 9.85 -24.47
C PRO A 210 15.10 8.84 -25.57
N SER A 211 15.61 7.63 -25.49
CA SER A 211 15.38 6.56 -26.49
C SER A 211 14.27 5.57 -26.10
N ILE A 212 13.74 5.64 -24.87
CA ILE A 212 12.75 4.68 -24.37
C ILE A 212 11.52 5.44 -23.91
N ASN A 213 10.36 5.10 -24.49
CA ASN A 213 9.09 5.61 -24.02
C ASN A 213 8.65 4.85 -22.75
N GLY A 214 8.42 5.56 -21.65
CA GLY A 214 8.04 4.98 -20.37
C GLY A 214 6.75 4.14 -20.44
N ILE A 215 5.75 4.59 -21.17
CA ILE A 215 4.49 3.85 -21.37
C ILE A 215 4.74 2.57 -22.16
N GLU A 216 5.57 2.63 -23.21
CA GLU A 216 5.91 1.45 -24.00
C GLU A 216 6.65 0.41 -23.16
N LEU A 217 7.58 0.85 -22.31
CA LEU A 217 8.29 -0.02 -21.37
C LEU A 217 7.32 -0.66 -20.37
N PHE A 218 6.39 0.13 -19.83
CA PHE A 218 5.38 -0.36 -18.90
C PHE A 218 4.49 -1.43 -19.57
N LEU A 219 4.04 -1.21 -20.79
CA LEU A 219 3.23 -2.21 -21.52
C LEU A 219 4.02 -3.50 -21.80
N LYS A 220 5.28 -3.38 -22.19
CA LYS A 220 6.13 -4.55 -22.47
C LYS A 220 6.43 -5.39 -21.22
N GLN A 221 6.42 -4.81 -20.03
CA GLN A 221 6.67 -5.55 -18.79
C GLN A 221 5.47 -6.34 -18.28
N ILE A 222 4.22 -6.04 -18.73
CA ILE A 222 3.00 -6.68 -18.22
C ILE A 222 3.08 -8.22 -18.24
N PRO A 223 3.42 -8.90 -19.35
CA PRO A 223 3.51 -10.36 -19.40
C PRO A 223 4.62 -10.95 -18.52
N TRP A 224 5.58 -10.13 -18.09
CA TRP A 224 6.70 -10.53 -17.24
C TRP A 224 6.46 -10.20 -15.75
N ASN A 225 5.34 -9.57 -15.45
CA ASN A 225 4.96 -9.26 -14.07
C ASN A 225 4.32 -10.50 -13.40
N TYR A 226 5.16 -11.51 -13.15
CA TYR A 226 4.71 -12.78 -12.58
C TYR A 226 4.02 -12.63 -11.24
N TYR A 227 4.41 -11.65 -10.42
CA TYR A 227 3.75 -11.40 -9.14
C TYR A 227 2.26 -11.10 -9.35
N CYS A 228 1.96 -10.14 -10.19
CA CYS A 228 0.57 -9.74 -10.44
C CYS A 228 -0.26 -10.88 -11.03
N LEU A 229 0.28 -11.55 -12.06
CA LEU A 229 -0.41 -12.63 -12.74
C LEU A 229 -0.66 -13.84 -11.82
N LEU A 230 0.36 -14.25 -11.06
CA LEU A 230 0.24 -15.39 -10.14
C LEU A 230 -0.64 -15.06 -8.93
N THR A 231 -0.62 -13.83 -8.42
CA THR A 231 -1.48 -13.41 -7.31
C THR A 231 -2.95 -13.43 -7.71
N LEU A 232 -3.30 -12.90 -8.88
CA LEU A 232 -4.67 -12.96 -9.40
C LEU A 232 -5.12 -14.42 -9.63
N LEU A 233 -4.25 -15.25 -10.20
CA LEU A 233 -4.52 -16.68 -10.37
C LEU A 233 -4.72 -17.37 -9.01
N MET A 234 -3.91 -17.04 -8.02
CA MET A 234 -4.02 -17.59 -6.66
C MET A 234 -5.36 -17.25 -6.02
N ILE A 235 -5.88 -16.01 -6.16
CA ILE A 235 -7.20 -15.64 -5.66
C ILE A 235 -8.29 -16.53 -6.29
N VAL A 236 -8.22 -16.74 -7.60
CA VAL A 236 -9.19 -17.62 -8.28
C VAL A 236 -9.11 -19.04 -7.72
N ILE A 237 -7.90 -19.59 -7.60
CA ILE A 237 -7.69 -20.95 -7.10
C ILE A 237 -8.24 -21.11 -5.68
N ILE A 238 -7.87 -20.24 -4.74
CA ILE A 238 -8.33 -20.34 -3.33
C ILE A 238 -9.83 -20.12 -3.21
N SER A 239 -10.41 -19.26 -4.06
CA SER A 239 -11.86 -19.00 -4.04
C SER A 239 -12.66 -20.18 -4.60
N VAL A 240 -12.22 -20.78 -5.71
CA VAL A 240 -12.90 -21.91 -6.35
C VAL A 240 -12.74 -23.18 -5.54
N LEU A 241 -11.55 -23.47 -5.06
CA LEU A 241 -11.27 -24.67 -4.25
C LEU A 241 -11.70 -24.50 -2.79
N ASN A 242 -12.07 -23.28 -2.37
CA ASN A 242 -12.42 -22.94 -0.99
C ASN A 242 -11.35 -23.38 0.02
N ILE A 243 -10.08 -23.15 -0.33
CA ILE A 243 -8.91 -23.50 0.48
C ILE A 243 -8.40 -22.26 1.19
N ASP A 244 -8.07 -22.42 2.46
CA ASP A 244 -7.42 -21.38 3.26
C ASP A 244 -6.16 -21.94 3.90
N TYR A 245 -5.13 -21.11 4.09
CA TYR A 245 -3.85 -21.52 4.64
C TYR A 245 -3.33 -20.53 5.68
N GLY A 246 -2.38 -21.00 6.50
CA GLY A 246 -1.75 -20.19 7.54
C GLY A 246 -2.75 -19.59 8.52
N SER A 247 -2.56 -18.34 8.91
CA SER A 247 -3.44 -17.61 9.83
C SER A 247 -4.84 -17.38 9.26
N MET A 248 -4.98 -17.31 7.94
CA MET A 248 -6.27 -17.14 7.29
C MET A 248 -7.23 -18.28 7.59
N LEU A 249 -6.74 -19.51 7.68
CA LEU A 249 -7.55 -20.67 8.05
C LEU A 249 -8.24 -20.47 9.42
N THR A 250 -7.54 -19.87 10.39
CA THR A 250 -8.12 -19.58 11.71
C THR A 250 -9.23 -18.53 11.62
N HIS A 251 -9.02 -17.47 10.84
CA HIS A 251 -10.03 -16.43 10.63
C HIS A 251 -11.27 -16.99 9.94
N GLU A 252 -11.10 -17.80 8.91
CA GLU A 252 -12.20 -18.40 8.18
C GLU A 252 -12.94 -19.46 9.00
N TYR A 253 -12.22 -20.29 9.78
CA TYR A 253 -12.84 -21.22 10.71
C TYR A 253 -13.71 -20.50 11.76
N ASN A 254 -13.21 -19.42 12.35
CA ASN A 254 -13.98 -18.64 13.32
C ASN A 254 -15.20 -17.98 12.67
N ALA A 255 -15.08 -17.45 11.46
CA ALA A 255 -16.20 -16.85 10.73
C ALA A 255 -17.28 -17.86 10.39
N GLN A 256 -16.90 -19.09 9.97
CA GLN A 256 -17.87 -20.11 9.56
C GLN A 256 -18.53 -20.84 10.71
N VAL A 257 -17.73 -21.20 11.74
CA VAL A 257 -18.17 -22.08 12.84
C VAL A 257 -18.65 -21.29 14.05
N LYS A 258 -17.97 -20.18 14.37
CA LYS A 258 -18.27 -19.38 15.56
C LYS A 258 -19.04 -18.09 15.26
N ASP A 259 -19.30 -17.80 13.99
CA ASP A 259 -19.92 -16.54 13.53
C ASP A 259 -19.11 -15.29 13.94
N ASP A 260 -17.80 -15.47 14.17
CA ASP A 260 -16.88 -14.39 14.52
C ASP A 260 -16.06 -13.94 13.30
N LEU A 261 -16.51 -12.88 12.67
CA LEU A 261 -15.90 -12.32 11.46
C LEU A 261 -14.56 -11.61 11.71
N PHE A 262 -14.23 -11.35 12.97
CA PHE A 262 -13.04 -10.55 13.33
C PHE A 262 -11.88 -11.40 13.83
N THR A 263 -12.15 -12.42 14.63
CA THR A 263 -11.16 -13.28 15.31
C THR A 263 -10.31 -12.55 16.36
N THR A 264 -10.07 -11.24 16.20
CA THR A 264 -9.23 -10.44 17.10
C THR A 264 -10.07 -9.64 18.10
N PRO A 265 -9.56 -9.43 19.35
CA PRO A 265 -10.31 -8.70 20.38
C PRO A 265 -10.56 -7.23 20.02
N GLU A 266 -9.68 -6.62 19.23
CA GLU A 266 -9.75 -5.21 18.86
C GLU A 266 -10.97 -4.87 17.99
N ARG A 267 -11.55 -5.86 17.30
CA ARG A 267 -12.72 -5.71 16.42
C ARG A 267 -12.72 -4.39 15.64
N PRO A 268 -11.71 -4.13 14.81
CA PRO A 268 -11.58 -2.86 14.11
C PRO A 268 -12.83 -2.61 13.25
N PHE A 269 -13.37 -1.39 13.33
CA PHE A 269 -14.58 -0.95 12.60
C PHE A 269 -15.86 -1.74 12.92
N ALA A 270 -15.97 -2.35 14.11
CA ALA A 270 -17.17 -3.08 14.52
C ALA A 270 -18.43 -2.17 14.60
N GLY A 271 -18.27 -0.89 14.93
CA GLY A 271 -19.36 0.10 14.99
C GLY A 271 -19.64 0.85 13.69
N ALA A 272 -18.94 0.52 12.58
CA ALA A 272 -19.17 1.20 11.31
C ALA A 272 -20.46 0.77 10.59
N ASP A 273 -21.17 -0.20 11.16
CA ASP A 273 -22.43 -0.71 10.62
C ASP A 273 -23.65 0.04 11.17
N ASP A 274 -23.46 0.93 12.17
CA ASP A 274 -24.53 1.73 12.80
C ASP A 274 -24.92 3.00 12.03
N TYR A 275 -24.30 3.25 10.89
CA TYR A 275 -24.78 4.26 9.96
C TYR A 275 -25.97 3.67 9.16
N GLU A 276 -27.15 3.68 9.80
CA GLU A 276 -28.39 3.58 9.05
C GLU A 276 -28.48 4.77 8.09
N ALA A 277 -28.49 4.45 6.82
CA ALA A 277 -28.71 5.42 5.77
C ALA A 277 -30.19 5.83 5.73
#